data_9c83fa31bc5ef3128d76a80f74831acc
#
_entry.id   9c83fa31bc5ef3128d76a80f74831acc
#
_cell.length_a   1.000
_cell.length_b   1.000
_cell.length_c   1.000
_cell.angle_alpha   90.00
_cell.angle_beta   90.00
_cell.angle_gamma   90.00
#
_symmetry.space_group_name_H-M   'P 1'
#
loop_
_entity.id
_entity.type
_entity.pdbx_description
1 polymer ?
#
loop_
_entity_poly.entity_id
_entity_poly.type
_entity_poly.pdbx_seq_one_letter_code
_entity_poly.pdbx_strand_id
1 'polypeptide(L)'
;MKFLITGGAGFVGGNLAVMLSESGHSVLCIDNLSRRGSENNLKRFKDYSNIHFLHCDIRNKEDMSRIKFSPDVVLECSAQTTAVDGYNNPMYDFTNNTAGVINVLEFCRERNCGIIFWSSNKAYSGDFCNSIPMHETETRFVWSDSKYSARGWSHLGFNEDGDLNGGNHTIYGVTKNAADILIQEWSSAFNIPSIINRLSCIYGPHQFGKVSQGWIVWFALAKKFGSQLKYYGFEGKQVRDCLHIEDLGNLILKQSQNIHSHFGSYYNVGGGIENTTSVCELSNNLDLRMNISHLETINEGPRRADQKIYISDISKVSSEFNWTPKISLDDGLESVLSWINDDSVDFSWIKQ
;
A
#
# COMPACT_ATOMS: atom_id res chain seq x y z
N MET A 1 -23.28 -4.90 -1.64
CA MET A 1 -22.69 -4.09 -2.72
C MET A 1 -21.93 -4.99 -3.69
N LYS A 2 -21.66 -4.47 -4.89
CA LYS A 2 -20.84 -5.14 -5.92
C LYS A 2 -19.51 -4.39 -6.07
N PHE A 3 -18.41 -5.09 -5.94
CA PHE A 3 -17.07 -4.51 -6.05
C PHE A 3 -16.33 -5.05 -7.26
N LEU A 4 -15.70 -4.16 -8.03
CA LEU A 4 -14.66 -4.52 -8.98
C LEU A 4 -13.30 -4.20 -8.34
N ILE A 5 -12.40 -5.17 -8.25
CA ILE A 5 -11.07 -4.98 -7.69
C ILE A 5 -10.04 -5.19 -8.79
N THR A 6 -9.34 -4.14 -9.18
CA THR A 6 -8.19 -4.24 -10.09
C THR A 6 -6.95 -4.66 -9.29
N GLY A 7 -6.00 -5.33 -9.91
CA GLY A 7 -4.90 -5.95 -9.15
C GLY A 7 -5.42 -6.94 -8.10
N GLY A 8 -6.55 -7.59 -8.38
CA GLY A 8 -7.31 -8.40 -7.45
C GLY A 8 -6.58 -9.68 -7.00
N ALA A 9 -5.59 -10.14 -7.74
CA ALA A 9 -4.72 -11.24 -7.32
C ALA A 9 -3.49 -10.76 -6.50
N GLY A 10 -3.28 -9.44 -6.38
CA GLY A 10 -2.23 -8.85 -5.56
C GLY A 10 -2.49 -8.99 -4.06
N PHE A 11 -1.55 -8.51 -3.24
CA PHE A 11 -1.66 -8.55 -1.78
C PHE A 11 -2.89 -7.80 -1.24
N VAL A 12 -3.02 -6.52 -1.59
CA VAL A 12 -4.13 -5.69 -1.10
C VAL A 12 -5.44 -6.16 -1.71
N GLY A 13 -5.49 -6.29 -3.04
CA GLY A 13 -6.72 -6.70 -3.74
C GLY A 13 -7.23 -8.07 -3.32
N GLY A 14 -6.34 -9.05 -3.17
CA GLY A 14 -6.71 -10.41 -2.76
C GLY A 14 -7.24 -10.52 -1.33
N ASN A 15 -6.67 -9.75 -0.40
CA ASN A 15 -7.18 -9.70 0.98
C ASN A 15 -8.52 -8.96 1.04
N LEU A 16 -8.65 -7.83 0.37
CA LEU A 16 -9.92 -7.09 0.30
C LEU A 16 -11.02 -7.92 -0.36
N ALA A 17 -10.69 -8.72 -1.40
CA ALA A 17 -11.66 -9.59 -2.04
C ALA A 17 -12.27 -10.60 -1.06
N VAL A 18 -11.41 -11.24 -0.24
CA VAL A 18 -11.87 -12.20 0.78
C VAL A 18 -12.70 -11.49 1.85
N MET A 19 -12.21 -10.40 2.43
CA MET A 19 -12.92 -9.65 3.48
C MET A 19 -14.28 -9.14 3.02
N LEU A 20 -14.38 -8.61 1.82
CA LEU A 20 -15.64 -8.15 1.23
C LEU A 20 -16.60 -9.32 0.96
N SER A 21 -16.07 -10.43 0.50
CA SER A 21 -16.86 -11.66 0.29
C SER A 21 -17.45 -12.19 1.59
N GLU A 22 -16.63 -12.27 2.64
CA GLU A 22 -17.07 -12.68 4.00
C GLU A 22 -18.11 -11.71 4.59
N SER A 23 -18.05 -10.45 4.20
CA SER A 23 -19.07 -9.44 4.54
C SER A 23 -20.32 -9.51 3.65
N GLY A 24 -20.45 -10.55 2.80
CA GLY A 24 -21.65 -10.81 1.98
C GLY A 24 -21.73 -9.97 0.69
N HIS A 25 -20.63 -9.39 0.23
CA HIS A 25 -20.58 -8.60 -1.00
C HIS A 25 -20.21 -9.47 -2.21
N SER A 26 -20.63 -9.07 -3.41
CA SER A 26 -20.23 -9.70 -4.68
C SER A 26 -18.97 -9.03 -5.20
N VAL A 27 -17.96 -9.79 -5.55
CA VAL A 27 -16.65 -9.30 -5.94
C VAL A 27 -16.22 -9.85 -7.29
N LEU A 28 -15.85 -8.97 -8.21
CA LEU A 28 -15.10 -9.33 -9.42
C LEU A 28 -13.67 -8.83 -9.27
N CYS A 29 -12.72 -9.75 -9.22
CA CYS A 29 -11.29 -9.44 -9.26
C CYS A 29 -10.79 -9.47 -10.69
N ILE A 30 -10.04 -8.44 -11.10
CA ILE A 30 -9.31 -8.43 -12.37
C ILE A 30 -7.82 -8.25 -12.12
N ASP A 31 -6.99 -8.99 -12.86
CA ASP A 31 -5.53 -8.95 -12.75
C ASP A 31 -4.90 -9.51 -14.04
N ASN A 32 -3.74 -8.99 -14.44
CA ASN A 32 -2.99 -9.51 -15.57
C ASN A 32 -1.97 -10.59 -15.18
N LEU A 33 -1.86 -10.90 -13.88
CA LEU A 33 -0.95 -11.89 -13.30
C LEU A 33 0.54 -11.67 -13.64
N SER A 34 0.91 -10.43 -13.96
CA SER A 34 2.28 -10.08 -14.32
C SER A 34 3.26 -10.19 -13.15
N ARG A 35 2.74 -10.13 -11.90
CA ARG A 35 3.56 -10.25 -10.70
C ARG A 35 3.59 -11.69 -10.21
N ARG A 36 4.80 -12.27 -10.18
CA ARG A 36 5.02 -13.61 -9.61
C ARG A 36 4.53 -13.69 -8.16
N GLY A 37 3.81 -14.77 -7.83
CA GLY A 37 3.19 -15.00 -6.52
C GLY A 37 1.70 -14.63 -6.47
N SER A 38 1.22 -13.76 -7.38
CA SER A 38 -0.21 -13.37 -7.46
C SER A 38 -1.12 -14.58 -7.67
N GLU A 39 -0.67 -15.58 -8.42
CA GLU A 39 -1.39 -16.83 -8.67
C GLU A 39 -1.71 -17.61 -7.38
N ASN A 40 -0.92 -17.45 -6.32
CA ASN A 40 -1.18 -18.09 -5.03
C ASN A 40 -2.40 -17.48 -4.34
N ASN A 41 -2.61 -16.17 -4.49
CA ASN A 41 -3.81 -15.53 -3.94
C ASN A 41 -5.09 -15.99 -4.64
N LEU A 42 -5.04 -16.36 -5.94
CA LEU A 42 -6.20 -16.91 -6.66
C LEU A 42 -6.68 -18.25 -6.09
N LYS A 43 -5.78 -19.03 -5.48
CA LYS A 43 -6.16 -20.32 -4.87
C LYS A 43 -7.18 -20.14 -3.76
N ARG A 44 -7.11 -19.01 -3.02
CA ARG A 44 -8.04 -18.67 -1.94
C ARG A 44 -9.46 -18.40 -2.43
N PHE A 45 -9.62 -17.89 -3.65
CA PHE A 45 -10.93 -17.51 -4.17
C PHE A 45 -11.85 -18.70 -4.43
N LYS A 46 -11.28 -19.92 -4.54
CA LYS A 46 -12.05 -21.16 -4.80
C LYS A 46 -13.05 -21.48 -3.69
N ASP A 47 -12.79 -20.99 -2.48
CA ASP A 47 -13.61 -21.25 -1.30
C ASP A 47 -14.78 -20.26 -1.17
N TYR A 48 -14.86 -19.28 -2.08
CA TYR A 48 -15.83 -18.18 -2.04
C TYR A 48 -16.67 -18.09 -3.31
N SER A 49 -17.94 -18.48 -3.26
CA SER A 49 -18.84 -18.51 -4.43
C SER A 49 -19.19 -17.12 -4.99
N ASN A 50 -18.99 -16.05 -4.20
CA ASN A 50 -19.26 -14.66 -4.55
C ASN A 50 -18.01 -13.87 -4.97
N ILE A 51 -16.85 -14.53 -5.11
CA ILE A 51 -15.66 -13.98 -5.74
C ILE A 51 -15.50 -14.60 -7.14
N HIS A 52 -15.41 -13.74 -8.14
CA HIS A 52 -15.12 -14.12 -9.51
C HIS A 52 -13.78 -13.50 -9.95
N PHE A 53 -13.09 -14.18 -10.85
CA PHE A 53 -11.84 -13.70 -11.42
C PHE A 53 -11.93 -13.60 -12.94
N LEU A 54 -11.39 -12.50 -13.48
CA LEU A 54 -11.22 -12.31 -14.92
C LEU A 54 -9.79 -11.85 -15.20
N HIS A 55 -9.08 -12.55 -16.06
CA HIS A 55 -7.78 -12.10 -16.55
C HIS A 55 -7.97 -10.83 -17.41
N CYS A 56 -7.39 -9.72 -16.99
CA CYS A 56 -7.59 -8.41 -17.61
C CYS A 56 -6.40 -7.51 -17.27
N ASP A 57 -5.91 -6.78 -18.26
CA ASP A 57 -4.89 -5.75 -18.08
C ASP A 57 -5.53 -4.36 -18.19
N ILE A 58 -5.49 -3.58 -17.12
CA ILE A 58 -6.07 -2.23 -17.10
C ILE A 58 -5.46 -1.28 -18.13
N ARG A 59 -4.24 -1.56 -18.61
CA ARG A 59 -3.58 -0.78 -19.68
C ARG A 59 -4.23 -1.00 -21.04
N ASN A 60 -4.96 -2.10 -21.19
CA ASN A 60 -5.62 -2.48 -22.44
C ASN A 60 -7.10 -2.09 -22.39
N LYS A 61 -7.48 -1.10 -23.19
CA LYS A 61 -8.85 -0.62 -23.28
C LYS A 61 -9.84 -1.72 -23.74
N GLU A 62 -9.41 -2.59 -24.62
CA GLU A 62 -10.21 -3.71 -25.13
C GLU A 62 -10.53 -4.71 -24.00
N ASP A 63 -9.57 -5.00 -23.12
CA ASP A 63 -9.79 -5.86 -21.95
C ASP A 63 -10.82 -5.23 -21.00
N MET A 64 -10.66 -3.94 -20.69
CA MET A 64 -11.62 -3.20 -19.85
C MET A 64 -13.04 -3.22 -20.45
N SER A 65 -13.18 -3.09 -21.77
CA SER A 65 -14.47 -3.11 -22.47
C SER A 65 -15.22 -4.45 -22.38
N ARG A 66 -14.50 -5.56 -22.15
CA ARG A 66 -15.08 -6.91 -22.00
C ARG A 66 -15.74 -7.14 -20.65
N ILE A 67 -15.50 -6.28 -19.66
CA ILE A 67 -16.07 -6.42 -18.34
C ILE A 67 -17.58 -6.18 -18.39
N LYS A 68 -18.37 -7.26 -18.20
CA LYS A 68 -19.85 -7.22 -18.18
C LYS A 68 -20.44 -6.91 -16.81
N PHE A 69 -19.58 -6.83 -15.80
CA PHE A 69 -19.97 -6.56 -14.42
C PHE A 69 -20.24 -5.06 -14.21
N SER A 70 -21.31 -4.74 -13.48
CA SER A 70 -21.67 -3.37 -13.10
C SER A 70 -21.44 -3.21 -11.59
N PRO A 71 -20.28 -2.70 -11.16
CA PRO A 71 -19.97 -2.51 -9.76
C PRO A 71 -20.66 -1.26 -9.21
N ASP A 72 -20.85 -1.23 -7.88
CA ASP A 72 -21.16 -0.01 -7.15
C ASP A 72 -19.87 0.81 -6.91
N VAL A 73 -18.76 0.11 -6.65
CA VAL A 73 -17.45 0.71 -6.36
C VAL A 73 -16.35 -0.09 -7.03
N VAL A 74 -15.39 0.62 -7.61
CA VAL A 74 -14.11 0.08 -8.07
C VAL A 74 -13.05 0.34 -7.00
N LEU A 75 -12.33 -0.72 -6.59
CA LEU A 75 -11.13 -0.63 -5.76
C LEU A 75 -9.93 -0.75 -6.68
N GLU A 76 -9.24 0.37 -6.93
CA GLU A 76 -8.10 0.43 -7.84
C GLU A 76 -6.81 0.06 -7.10
N CYS A 77 -6.49 -1.27 -7.07
CA CYS A 77 -5.32 -1.85 -6.41
C CYS A 77 -4.20 -2.22 -7.39
N SER A 78 -4.39 -2.03 -8.69
CA SER A 78 -3.36 -2.38 -9.68
C SER A 78 -2.23 -1.34 -9.67
N ALA A 79 -1.01 -1.79 -9.57
CA ALA A 79 0.16 -0.92 -9.64
C ALA A 79 1.45 -1.70 -9.89
N GLN A 80 2.41 -1.05 -10.53
CA GLN A 80 3.80 -1.33 -10.26
C GLN A 80 4.13 -0.65 -8.92
N THR A 81 4.66 -1.40 -7.95
CA THR A 81 4.66 -0.99 -6.54
C THR A 81 6.04 -0.71 -5.97
N THR A 82 7.11 -0.84 -6.75
CA THR A 82 8.47 -0.67 -6.24
C THR A 82 9.11 0.62 -6.72
N ALA A 83 9.66 1.40 -5.80
CA ALA A 83 10.38 2.63 -6.15
C ALA A 83 11.68 2.35 -6.95
N VAL A 84 12.25 1.16 -6.84
CA VAL A 84 13.52 0.79 -7.50
C VAL A 84 13.28 0.39 -8.96
N ASP A 85 12.26 -0.41 -9.23
CA ASP A 85 12.00 -0.93 -10.58
C ASP A 85 11.63 0.21 -11.55
N GLY A 86 11.04 1.31 -11.05
CA GLY A 86 10.71 2.50 -11.86
C GLY A 86 11.91 3.15 -12.52
N TYR A 87 13.11 3.06 -11.93
CA TYR A 87 14.33 3.58 -12.59
C TYR A 87 14.82 2.66 -13.72
N ASN A 88 14.56 1.37 -13.61
CA ASN A 88 14.93 0.41 -14.64
C ASN A 88 13.95 0.43 -15.82
N ASN A 89 12.68 0.71 -15.56
CA ASN A 89 11.63 0.76 -16.58
C ASN A 89 10.58 1.84 -16.27
N PRO A 90 10.89 3.15 -16.48
CA PRO A 90 9.97 4.25 -16.17
C PRO A 90 8.66 4.19 -16.95
N MET A 91 8.69 3.68 -18.18
CA MET A 91 7.47 3.53 -18.99
C MET A 91 6.51 2.49 -18.42
N TYR A 92 7.05 1.44 -17.79
CA TYR A 92 6.22 0.46 -17.10
C TYR A 92 5.48 1.06 -15.89
N ASP A 93 6.18 1.91 -15.09
CA ASP A 93 5.54 2.67 -14.00
C ASP A 93 4.44 3.59 -14.54
N PHE A 94 4.76 4.39 -15.57
CA PHE A 94 3.81 5.32 -16.15
C PHE A 94 2.58 4.61 -16.72
N THR A 95 2.78 3.55 -17.49
CA THR A 95 1.67 2.85 -18.14
C THR A 95 0.78 2.11 -17.14
N ASN A 96 1.33 1.57 -16.04
CA ASN A 96 0.53 0.91 -15.00
C ASN A 96 -0.13 1.93 -14.06
N ASN A 97 0.67 2.84 -13.49
CA ASN A 97 0.23 3.64 -12.35
C ASN A 97 -0.52 4.92 -12.76
N THR A 98 -0.41 5.33 -14.03
CA THR A 98 -1.05 6.56 -14.53
C THR A 98 -1.96 6.27 -15.72
N ALA A 99 -1.42 5.77 -16.84
CA ALA A 99 -2.21 5.57 -18.05
C ALA A 99 -3.30 4.49 -17.86
N GLY A 100 -2.98 3.38 -17.19
CA GLY A 100 -3.97 2.35 -16.86
C GLY A 100 -5.11 2.86 -15.99
N VAL A 101 -4.82 3.76 -15.04
CA VAL A 101 -5.84 4.38 -14.17
C VAL A 101 -6.83 5.20 -14.99
N ILE A 102 -6.44 5.83 -16.09
CA ILE A 102 -7.37 6.54 -16.98
C ILE A 102 -8.41 5.59 -17.57
N ASN A 103 -8.02 4.37 -17.98
CA ASN A 103 -8.97 3.38 -18.48
C ASN A 103 -9.96 2.94 -17.37
N VAL A 104 -9.50 2.85 -16.13
CA VAL A 104 -10.38 2.56 -14.97
C VAL A 104 -11.34 3.73 -14.70
N LEU A 105 -10.86 4.96 -14.79
CA LEU A 105 -11.70 6.15 -14.63
C LEU A 105 -12.79 6.27 -15.72
N GLU A 106 -12.44 5.99 -16.99
CA GLU A 106 -13.42 5.94 -18.08
C GLU A 106 -14.43 4.80 -17.86
N PHE A 107 -13.98 3.64 -17.38
CA PHE A 107 -14.90 2.56 -16.99
C PHE A 107 -15.87 3.03 -15.89
N CYS A 108 -15.38 3.72 -14.85
CA CYS A 108 -16.22 4.26 -13.78
C CYS A 108 -17.24 5.28 -14.34
N ARG A 109 -16.80 6.16 -15.24
CA ARG A 109 -17.65 7.15 -15.89
C ARG A 109 -18.74 6.48 -16.73
N GLU A 110 -18.41 5.49 -17.54
CA GLU A 110 -19.37 4.75 -18.38
C GLU A 110 -20.36 3.91 -17.56
N ARG A 111 -19.94 3.40 -16.40
CA ARG A 111 -20.75 2.56 -15.51
C ARG A 111 -21.44 3.31 -14.38
N ASN A 112 -21.18 4.61 -14.25
CA ASN A 112 -21.72 5.47 -13.18
C ASN A 112 -21.48 4.86 -11.79
N CYS A 113 -20.23 4.45 -11.49
CA CYS A 113 -19.84 3.85 -10.23
C CYS A 113 -18.72 4.65 -9.55
N GLY A 114 -18.56 4.48 -8.22
CA GLY A 114 -17.51 5.13 -7.45
C GLY A 114 -16.15 4.45 -7.62
N ILE A 115 -15.07 5.16 -7.22
CA ILE A 115 -13.71 4.64 -7.20
C ILE A 115 -13.03 4.93 -5.86
N ILE A 116 -12.35 3.94 -5.28
CA ILE A 116 -11.40 4.13 -4.18
C ILE A 116 -10.02 3.75 -4.71
N PHE A 117 -9.09 4.68 -4.62
CA PHE A 117 -7.74 4.59 -5.20
C PHE A 117 -6.65 4.57 -4.14
N TRP A 118 -5.63 3.77 -4.38
CA TRP A 118 -4.42 3.73 -3.56
C TRP A 118 -3.33 4.60 -4.18
N SER A 119 -3.19 5.81 -3.65
CA SER A 119 -2.00 6.63 -3.79
C SER A 119 -0.91 6.15 -2.82
N SER A 120 0.09 6.91 -2.53
CA SER A 120 1.23 6.48 -1.72
C SER A 120 1.83 7.64 -0.92
N ASN A 121 2.45 7.33 0.21
CA ASN A 121 3.33 8.27 0.90
C ASN A 121 4.51 8.76 0.03
N LYS A 122 4.88 8.01 -1.01
CA LYS A 122 5.91 8.42 -1.97
C LYS A 122 5.44 9.51 -2.95
N ALA A 123 4.17 9.89 -2.93
CA ALA A 123 3.67 11.10 -3.57
C ALA A 123 4.28 12.36 -2.93
N TYR A 124 4.55 12.33 -1.62
CA TYR A 124 5.33 13.39 -0.94
C TYR A 124 6.81 13.29 -1.30
N SER A 125 7.47 14.44 -1.51
CA SER A 125 8.90 14.45 -1.84
C SER A 125 9.76 14.00 -0.65
N GLY A 126 10.88 13.36 -0.96
CA GLY A 126 11.88 13.01 0.05
C GLY A 126 12.46 14.25 0.73
N ASP A 127 12.65 15.33 -0.01
CA ASP A 127 13.17 16.61 0.52
C ASP A 127 12.21 17.21 1.53
N PHE A 128 10.92 17.25 1.23
CA PHE A 128 9.89 17.71 2.18
C PHE A 128 9.92 16.89 3.47
N CYS A 129 9.87 15.57 3.36
CA CYS A 129 9.86 14.69 4.54
C CYS A 129 11.15 14.83 5.36
N ASN A 130 12.30 15.02 4.70
CA ASN A 130 13.59 15.14 5.36
C ASN A 130 13.92 16.57 5.84
N SER A 131 13.11 17.57 5.51
CA SER A 131 13.28 18.95 5.98
C SER A 131 12.87 19.14 7.45
N ILE A 132 12.08 18.22 8.00
CA ILE A 132 11.65 18.28 9.40
C ILE A 132 12.85 17.97 10.31
N PRO A 133 13.16 18.83 11.30
CA PRO A 133 14.29 18.62 12.20
C PRO A 133 14.23 17.26 12.90
N MET A 134 15.29 16.50 12.81
CA MET A 134 15.40 15.16 13.39
C MET A 134 16.82 14.87 13.87
N HIS A 135 16.96 13.94 14.78
CA HIS A 135 18.23 13.38 15.20
C HIS A 135 18.22 11.87 15.05
N GLU A 136 19.40 11.31 15.01
CA GLU A 136 19.62 9.87 14.91
C GLU A 136 19.85 9.30 16.29
N THR A 137 19.20 8.19 16.61
CA THR A 137 19.45 7.35 17.79
C THR A 137 20.17 6.07 17.37
N GLU A 138 20.36 5.14 18.29
CA GLU A 138 20.97 3.86 17.99
C GLU A 138 20.18 3.05 16.97
N THR A 139 18.83 3.08 17.03
CA THR A 139 17.97 2.21 16.25
C THR A 139 17.04 2.94 15.28
N ARG A 140 16.84 4.24 15.40
CA ARG A 140 15.90 5.02 14.57
C ARG A 140 16.24 6.49 14.46
N PHE A 141 15.65 7.15 13.47
CA PHE A 141 15.50 8.61 13.46
C PHE A 141 14.31 9.03 14.32
N VAL A 142 14.44 10.16 15.02
CA VAL A 142 13.39 10.74 15.86
C VAL A 142 13.31 12.24 15.55
N TRP A 143 12.10 12.80 15.44
CA TRP A 143 11.92 14.25 15.31
C TRP A 143 12.42 14.98 16.55
N SER A 144 13.17 16.08 16.33
CA SER A 144 13.96 16.71 17.39
C SER A 144 13.19 17.72 18.24
N ASP A 145 12.13 18.33 17.70
CA ASP A 145 11.46 19.44 18.37
C ASP A 145 9.94 19.33 18.25
N SER A 146 9.29 19.15 19.38
CA SER A 146 7.81 19.15 19.49
C SER A 146 7.16 20.53 19.24
N LYS A 147 7.96 21.61 19.25
CA LYS A 147 7.50 22.98 18.98
C LYS A 147 7.66 23.39 17.52
N TYR A 148 8.40 22.63 16.73
CA TYR A 148 8.53 22.88 15.30
C TYR A 148 7.18 22.72 14.64
N SER A 149 6.83 23.63 13.75
CA SER A 149 5.60 23.59 12.96
C SER A 149 5.92 23.86 11.50
N ALA A 150 5.41 23.02 10.62
CA ALA A 150 5.49 23.21 9.18
C ALA A 150 4.14 22.88 8.55
N ARG A 151 3.83 23.53 7.43
CA ARG A 151 2.67 23.15 6.64
C ARG A 151 2.79 21.69 6.23
N GLY A 152 1.74 20.90 6.47
CA GLY A 152 1.71 19.49 6.11
C GLY A 152 2.43 18.56 7.09
N TRP A 153 2.83 19.07 8.27
CA TRP A 153 3.43 18.25 9.31
C TRP A 153 3.03 18.71 10.71
N SER A 154 2.85 17.77 11.61
CA SER A 154 2.70 17.96 13.04
C SER A 154 3.43 16.85 13.82
N HIS A 155 3.37 16.89 15.14
CA HIS A 155 3.90 15.82 15.99
C HIS A 155 3.16 14.47 15.81
N LEU A 156 1.99 14.48 15.18
CA LEU A 156 1.24 13.26 14.83
C LEU A 156 1.71 12.66 13.50
N GLY A 157 2.44 13.42 12.69
CA GLY A 157 2.94 12.96 11.40
C GLY A 157 2.70 13.95 10.25
N PHE A 158 2.83 13.46 9.03
CA PHE A 158 2.54 14.21 7.81
C PHE A 158 1.04 14.16 7.52
N ASN A 159 0.43 15.34 7.34
CA ASN A 159 -0.98 15.48 6.97
C ASN A 159 -1.11 15.83 5.47
N GLU A 160 -2.35 15.96 5.00
CA GLU A 160 -2.69 16.12 3.59
C GLU A 160 -2.29 17.50 3.01
N ASP A 161 -1.95 18.47 3.84
CA ASP A 161 -1.44 19.78 3.41
C ASP A 161 0.04 19.76 2.99
N GLY A 162 0.69 18.58 3.11
CA GLY A 162 2.07 18.37 2.69
C GLY A 162 2.27 18.64 1.21
N ASP A 163 3.43 19.20 0.85
CA ASP A 163 3.75 19.50 -0.54
C ASP A 163 3.97 18.23 -1.37
N LEU A 164 3.19 18.12 -2.44
CA LEU A 164 3.30 17.06 -3.45
C LEU A 164 4.13 17.49 -4.66
N ASN A 165 4.47 18.77 -4.72
CA ASN A 165 5.11 19.35 -5.89
C ASN A 165 6.58 19.66 -5.68
N GLY A 166 7.50 19.67 -6.16
CA GLY A 166 8.86 20.09 -5.85
C GLY A 166 9.69 19.06 -5.10
N GLY A 167 10.98 19.25 -5.08
CA GLY A 167 11.94 18.37 -4.43
C GLY A 167 12.19 17.04 -5.14
N ASN A 168 12.88 16.15 -4.47
CA ASN A 168 13.24 14.84 -5.00
C ASN A 168 12.10 13.84 -4.82
N HIS A 169 11.63 13.27 -5.92
CA HIS A 169 10.69 12.17 -5.97
C HIS A 169 11.30 10.91 -6.58
N THR A 170 10.66 9.78 -6.35
CA THR A 170 10.88 8.58 -7.16
C THR A 170 9.97 8.59 -8.39
N ILE A 171 10.32 7.89 -9.46
CA ILE A 171 9.43 7.73 -10.64
C ILE A 171 8.09 7.13 -10.21
N TYR A 172 8.12 6.11 -9.36
CA TYR A 172 6.94 5.54 -8.74
C TYR A 172 6.07 6.60 -8.03
N GLY A 173 6.69 7.43 -7.17
CA GLY A 173 5.97 8.48 -6.44
C GLY A 173 5.31 9.50 -7.36
N VAL A 174 6.01 9.93 -8.42
CA VAL A 174 5.46 10.86 -9.44
C VAL A 174 4.29 10.24 -10.17
N THR A 175 4.37 8.97 -10.57
CA THR A 175 3.26 8.32 -11.30
C THR A 175 2.02 8.11 -10.42
N LYS A 176 2.21 7.83 -9.12
CA LYS A 176 1.09 7.76 -8.16
C LYS A 176 0.50 9.14 -7.87
N ASN A 177 1.32 10.19 -7.77
CA ASN A 177 0.85 11.56 -7.61
C ASN A 177 0.08 12.05 -8.85
N ALA A 178 0.56 11.74 -10.05
CA ALA A 178 -0.16 12.06 -11.29
C ALA A 178 -1.55 11.41 -11.34
N ALA A 179 -1.66 10.13 -10.96
CA ALA A 179 -2.94 9.44 -10.87
C ALA A 179 -3.86 10.04 -9.79
N ASP A 180 -3.31 10.43 -8.64
CA ASP A 180 -4.03 11.12 -7.54
C ASP A 180 -4.71 12.41 -8.08
N ILE A 181 -3.96 13.25 -8.79
CA ILE A 181 -4.48 14.49 -9.39
C ILE A 181 -5.49 14.20 -10.50
N LEU A 182 -5.24 13.22 -11.36
CA LEU A 182 -6.18 12.80 -12.40
C LEU A 182 -7.53 12.37 -11.83
N ILE A 183 -7.54 11.60 -10.75
CA ILE A 183 -8.78 11.15 -10.11
C ILE A 183 -9.56 12.34 -9.54
N GLN A 184 -8.89 13.29 -8.91
CA GLN A 184 -9.53 14.51 -8.41
C GLN A 184 -10.21 15.28 -9.56
N GLU A 185 -9.54 15.44 -10.70
CA GLU A 185 -10.10 16.14 -11.86
C GLU A 185 -11.24 15.37 -12.51
N TRP A 186 -11.12 14.03 -12.75
CA TRP A 186 -12.22 13.21 -13.28
C TRP A 186 -13.43 13.23 -12.35
N SER A 187 -13.19 13.19 -11.05
CA SER A 187 -14.26 13.29 -10.05
C SER A 187 -15.04 14.61 -10.20
N SER A 188 -14.32 15.72 -10.28
CA SER A 188 -14.90 17.05 -10.43
C SER A 188 -15.60 17.24 -11.79
N ALA A 189 -14.90 16.88 -12.88
CA ALA A 189 -15.39 17.12 -14.25
C ALA A 189 -16.58 16.23 -14.65
N PHE A 190 -16.62 15.00 -14.15
CA PHE A 190 -17.60 13.98 -14.55
C PHE A 190 -18.50 13.50 -13.41
N ASN A 191 -18.43 14.14 -12.24
CA ASN A 191 -19.24 13.81 -11.06
C ASN A 191 -19.10 12.33 -10.65
N ILE A 192 -17.86 11.81 -10.66
CA ILE A 192 -17.53 10.43 -10.24
C ILE A 192 -17.23 10.44 -8.73
N PRO A 193 -18.01 9.72 -7.89
CA PRO A 193 -17.70 9.57 -6.49
C PRO A 193 -16.30 8.95 -6.31
N SER A 194 -15.40 9.61 -5.60
CA SER A 194 -14.02 9.12 -5.49
C SER A 194 -13.36 9.45 -4.15
N ILE A 195 -12.59 8.49 -3.67
CA ILE A 195 -11.74 8.59 -2.48
C ILE A 195 -10.33 8.15 -2.86
N ILE A 196 -9.35 8.92 -2.40
CA ILE A 196 -7.93 8.68 -2.62
C ILE A 196 -7.26 8.45 -1.28
N ASN A 197 -6.68 7.27 -1.08
CA ASN A 197 -5.91 6.92 0.11
C ASN A 197 -4.41 6.96 -0.20
N ARG A 198 -3.67 7.90 0.39
CA ARG A 198 -2.21 7.98 0.33
C ARG A 198 -1.65 7.04 1.39
N LEU A 199 -1.39 5.80 0.97
CA LEU A 199 -1.02 4.73 1.88
C LEU A 199 0.43 4.82 2.34
N SER A 200 0.65 4.54 3.63
CA SER A 200 1.97 4.23 4.19
C SER A 200 2.30 2.74 3.99
N CYS A 201 3.01 2.10 4.93
CA CYS A 201 3.41 0.71 4.81
C CYS A 201 2.28 -0.24 5.21
N ILE A 202 1.61 -0.82 4.23
CA ILE A 202 0.59 -1.84 4.45
C ILE A 202 1.27 -3.22 4.51
N TYR A 203 0.91 -4.04 5.49
CA TYR A 203 1.46 -5.37 5.68
C TYR A 203 0.41 -6.36 6.21
N GLY A 204 0.73 -7.64 6.14
CA GLY A 204 -0.12 -8.71 6.68
C GLY A 204 0.06 -10.04 5.93
N PRO A 205 -0.70 -11.06 6.31
CA PRO A 205 -0.71 -12.36 5.64
C PRO A 205 -1.00 -12.24 4.14
N HIS A 206 -0.51 -13.20 3.37
CA HIS A 206 -0.63 -13.27 1.90
C HIS A 206 0.07 -12.14 1.13
N GLN A 207 0.98 -11.40 1.79
CA GLN A 207 1.92 -10.53 1.12
C GLN A 207 3.16 -11.32 0.69
N PHE A 208 3.22 -11.70 -0.58
CA PHE A 208 4.40 -12.35 -1.15
C PHE A 208 5.51 -11.30 -1.35
N GLY A 209 6.12 -10.88 -0.23
CA GLY A 209 7.16 -9.86 -0.17
C GLY A 209 8.42 -10.27 -0.92
N LYS A 210 9.16 -9.30 -1.44
CA LYS A 210 10.47 -9.48 -2.07
C LYS A 210 11.43 -8.36 -1.62
N VAL A 211 12.71 -8.50 -1.89
CA VAL A 211 13.77 -7.55 -1.49
C VAL A 211 13.41 -6.08 -1.77
N SER A 212 12.70 -5.82 -2.88
CA SER A 212 12.35 -4.46 -3.31
C SER A 212 11.00 -3.97 -2.77
N GLN A 213 10.17 -4.84 -2.15
CA GLN A 213 8.82 -4.46 -1.74
C GLN A 213 8.25 -5.38 -0.66
N GLY A 214 7.41 -4.79 0.24
CA GLY A 214 6.79 -5.53 1.34
C GLY A 214 7.82 -5.92 2.40
N TRP A 215 8.67 -4.96 2.77
CA TRP A 215 9.84 -5.16 3.60
C TRP A 215 9.53 -5.83 4.95
N ILE A 216 8.38 -5.55 5.57
CA ILE A 216 7.98 -6.18 6.85
C ILE A 216 7.89 -7.70 6.68
N VAL A 217 7.10 -8.14 5.71
CA VAL A 217 6.89 -9.57 5.45
C VAL A 217 8.12 -10.20 4.80
N TRP A 218 8.83 -9.44 3.93
CA TRP A 218 10.09 -9.93 3.35
C TRP A 218 11.13 -10.26 4.41
N PHE A 219 11.30 -9.44 5.46
CA PHE A 219 12.26 -9.70 6.53
C PHE A 219 11.90 -10.98 7.29
N ALA A 220 10.61 -11.21 7.59
CA ALA A 220 10.17 -12.44 8.23
C ALA A 220 10.43 -13.67 7.35
N LEU A 221 10.10 -13.59 6.05
CA LEU A 221 10.37 -14.66 5.09
C LEU A 221 11.88 -14.92 4.92
N ALA A 222 12.66 -13.86 4.74
CA ALA A 222 14.11 -13.98 4.56
C ALA A 222 14.77 -14.66 5.78
N LYS A 223 14.35 -14.26 6.99
CA LYS A 223 14.82 -14.87 8.23
C LYS A 223 14.43 -16.35 8.33
N LYS A 224 13.19 -16.69 8.03
CA LYS A 224 12.71 -18.09 8.04
C LYS A 224 13.48 -18.98 7.07
N PHE A 225 13.76 -18.49 5.86
CA PHE A 225 14.37 -19.27 4.78
C PHE A 225 15.87 -19.06 4.62
N GLY A 226 16.50 -18.29 5.51
CA GLY A 226 17.94 -18.03 5.49
C GLY A 226 18.41 -17.19 4.30
N SER A 227 17.53 -16.35 3.73
CA SER A 227 17.90 -15.44 2.65
C SER A 227 18.65 -14.21 3.19
N GLN A 228 19.59 -13.69 2.40
CA GLN A 228 20.37 -12.53 2.78
C GLN A 228 19.51 -11.28 2.93
N LEU A 229 19.65 -10.57 4.05
CA LEU A 229 18.98 -9.31 4.32
C LEU A 229 19.80 -8.11 3.85
N LYS A 230 19.12 -7.07 3.38
CA LYS A 230 19.73 -5.82 2.96
C LYS A 230 19.03 -4.62 3.60
N TYR A 231 19.82 -3.71 4.16
CA TYR A 231 19.38 -2.37 4.52
C TYR A 231 19.72 -1.41 3.39
N TYR A 232 18.75 -0.63 2.96
CA TYR A 232 18.94 0.37 1.91
C TYR A 232 19.03 1.76 2.54
N GLY A 233 20.25 2.20 2.79
CA GLY A 233 20.55 3.49 3.41
C GLY A 233 20.27 3.55 4.90
N PHE A 234 20.85 4.53 5.52
CA PHE A 234 20.62 4.91 6.92
C PHE A 234 20.78 3.76 7.93
N GLU A 235 21.53 2.73 7.60
CA GLU A 235 21.74 1.55 8.45
C GLU A 235 20.43 0.90 8.97
N GLY A 236 19.35 1.03 8.18
CA GLY A 236 18.05 0.54 8.60
C GLY A 236 17.30 1.40 9.62
N LYS A 237 17.79 2.60 9.93
CA LYS A 237 17.20 3.50 10.96
C LYS A 237 16.01 4.31 10.47
N GLN A 238 15.68 4.24 9.19
CA GLN A 238 14.50 4.91 8.63
C GLN A 238 13.19 4.37 9.23
N VAL A 239 12.31 5.29 9.62
CA VAL A 239 11.06 4.98 10.34
C VAL A 239 9.85 5.06 9.40
N ARG A 240 8.96 4.11 9.55
CA ARG A 240 7.64 4.06 8.87
C ARG A 240 6.54 3.72 9.87
N ASP A 241 5.36 4.26 9.62
CA ASP A 241 4.15 3.74 10.22
C ASP A 241 3.61 2.55 9.41
N CYS A 242 3.10 1.56 10.11
CA CYS A 242 2.72 0.26 9.56
C CYS A 242 1.25 0.00 9.82
N LEU A 243 0.47 -0.28 8.77
CA LEU A 243 -0.95 -0.57 8.88
C LEU A 243 -1.24 -2.02 8.47
N HIS A 244 -1.87 -2.76 9.37
CA HIS A 244 -2.29 -4.12 9.06
C HIS A 244 -3.40 -4.14 8.00
N ILE A 245 -3.38 -5.14 7.12
CA ILE A 245 -4.32 -5.23 5.98
C ILE A 245 -5.79 -5.32 6.41
N GLU A 246 -6.09 -5.92 7.56
CA GLU A 246 -7.45 -6.00 8.08
C GLU A 246 -7.98 -4.63 8.52
N ASP A 247 -7.13 -3.78 9.11
CA ASP A 247 -7.52 -2.42 9.46
C ASP A 247 -7.80 -1.59 8.20
N LEU A 248 -7.00 -1.78 7.14
CA LEU A 248 -7.31 -1.17 5.85
C LEU A 248 -8.66 -1.66 5.32
N GLY A 249 -8.94 -2.96 5.37
CA GLY A 249 -10.20 -3.52 4.92
C GLY A 249 -11.41 -2.94 5.68
N ASN A 250 -11.27 -2.77 7.00
CA ASN A 250 -12.31 -2.14 7.83
C ASN A 250 -12.55 -0.67 7.43
N LEU A 251 -11.50 0.08 7.07
CA LEU A 251 -11.65 1.43 6.52
C LEU A 251 -12.40 1.40 5.18
N ILE A 252 -12.03 0.50 4.27
CA ILE A 252 -12.63 0.41 2.94
C ILE A 252 -14.12 0.11 2.99
N LEU A 253 -14.56 -0.74 3.91
CA LEU A 253 -15.99 -0.98 4.12
C LEU A 253 -16.73 0.31 4.50
N LYS A 254 -16.16 1.12 5.40
CA LYS A 254 -16.75 2.42 5.80
C LYS A 254 -16.73 3.44 4.67
N GLN A 255 -15.62 3.55 3.96
CA GLN A 255 -15.48 4.43 2.80
C GLN A 255 -16.46 4.06 1.69
N SER A 256 -16.61 2.78 1.38
CA SER A 256 -17.52 2.31 0.35
C SER A 256 -18.99 2.60 0.65
N GLN A 257 -19.40 2.50 1.91
CA GLN A 257 -20.76 2.84 2.35
C GLN A 257 -21.08 4.34 2.17
N ASN A 258 -20.07 5.19 2.23
CA ASN A 258 -20.19 6.65 2.17
C ASN A 258 -19.67 7.24 0.85
N ILE A 259 -19.34 6.42 -0.15
CA ILE A 259 -18.62 6.85 -1.35
C ILE A 259 -19.32 8.01 -2.08
N HIS A 260 -20.65 8.02 -2.14
CA HIS A 260 -21.43 9.04 -2.84
C HIS A 260 -21.43 10.43 -2.16
N SER A 261 -20.80 10.56 -0.98
CA SER A 261 -20.58 11.85 -0.32
C SER A 261 -19.18 12.43 -0.59
N HIS A 262 -18.36 11.72 -1.37
CA HIS A 262 -16.95 12.07 -1.59
C HIS A 262 -16.66 12.21 -3.09
N PHE A 263 -16.11 13.35 -3.46
CA PHE A 263 -15.75 13.67 -4.84
C PHE A 263 -14.32 14.23 -4.87
N GLY A 264 -13.35 13.36 -5.13
CA GLY A 264 -11.93 13.72 -5.11
C GLY A 264 -11.34 13.91 -3.69
N SER A 265 -12.01 13.37 -2.67
CA SER A 265 -11.52 13.44 -1.29
C SER A 265 -10.26 12.60 -1.11
N TYR A 266 -9.23 13.14 -0.45
CA TYR A 266 -7.96 12.46 -0.24
C TYR A 266 -7.56 12.43 1.24
N TYR A 267 -6.93 11.32 1.64
CA TYR A 267 -6.58 11.01 3.02
C TYR A 267 -5.20 10.36 3.12
N ASN A 268 -4.44 10.74 4.12
CA ASN A 268 -3.30 9.94 4.55
C ASN A 268 -3.80 8.75 5.38
N VAL A 269 -3.35 7.56 5.02
CA VAL A 269 -3.79 6.30 5.63
C VAL A 269 -2.58 5.46 5.98
N GLY A 270 -2.43 5.17 7.26
CA GLY A 270 -1.32 4.40 7.79
C GLY A 270 -1.58 3.93 9.21
N GLY A 271 -0.57 3.41 9.87
CA GLY A 271 -0.65 2.95 11.26
C GLY A 271 -0.65 4.09 12.28
N GLY A 272 -0.32 5.32 11.84
CA GLY A 272 -0.16 6.48 12.73
C GLY A 272 1.04 6.35 13.64
N ILE A 273 1.16 7.26 14.60
CA ILE A 273 2.34 7.35 15.48
C ILE A 273 2.52 6.12 16.38
N GLU A 274 1.43 5.46 16.75
CA GLU A 274 1.44 4.30 17.66
C GLU A 274 2.00 3.03 16.99
N ASN A 275 1.88 2.91 15.67
CA ASN A 275 2.31 1.73 14.92
C ASN A 275 3.55 2.02 14.07
N THR A 276 4.61 2.51 14.70
CA THR A 276 5.85 2.86 14.01
C THR A 276 6.99 1.92 14.33
N THR A 277 7.84 1.65 13.34
CA THR A 277 9.11 0.94 13.54
C THR A 277 10.16 1.41 12.53
N SER A 278 11.43 1.28 12.90
CA SER A 278 12.52 1.32 11.92
C SER A 278 12.78 -0.05 11.32
N VAL A 279 13.55 -0.11 10.26
CA VAL A 279 13.91 -1.40 9.63
C VAL A 279 14.78 -2.26 10.55
N CYS A 280 15.73 -1.64 11.27
CA CYS A 280 16.58 -2.39 12.21
C CYS A 280 15.79 -2.84 13.45
N GLU A 281 14.88 -2.03 13.99
CA GLU A 281 14.01 -2.42 15.10
C GLU A 281 13.11 -3.60 14.72
N LEU A 282 12.51 -3.57 13.52
CA LEU A 282 11.74 -4.71 13.01
C LEU A 282 12.62 -5.97 12.92
N SER A 283 13.83 -5.83 12.38
CA SER A 283 14.74 -6.96 12.25
C SER A 283 15.05 -7.59 13.61
N ASN A 284 15.37 -6.76 14.61
CA ASN A 284 15.66 -7.21 15.97
C ASN A 284 14.43 -7.87 16.64
N ASN A 285 13.25 -7.28 16.46
CA ASN A 285 11.98 -7.83 16.97
C ASN A 285 11.70 -9.22 16.37
N LEU A 286 11.91 -9.38 15.07
CA LEU A 286 11.73 -10.68 14.39
C LEU A 286 12.75 -11.72 14.89
N ASP A 287 14.01 -11.35 15.16
CA ASP A 287 15.01 -12.27 15.72
C ASP A 287 14.54 -12.83 17.07
N LEU A 288 14.02 -11.96 17.94
CA LEU A 288 13.49 -12.36 19.24
C LEU A 288 12.27 -13.28 19.12
N ARG A 289 11.28 -12.93 18.27
CA ARG A 289 10.04 -13.70 18.10
C ARG A 289 10.28 -15.07 17.46
N MET A 290 11.21 -15.13 16.52
CA MET A 290 11.53 -16.37 15.81
C MET A 290 12.57 -17.21 16.54
N ASN A 291 13.14 -16.70 17.64
CA ASN A 291 14.22 -17.33 18.42
C ASN A 291 15.40 -17.77 17.54
N ILE A 292 15.87 -16.85 16.70
CA ILE A 292 16.99 -17.06 15.79
C ILE A 292 18.14 -16.13 16.10
N SER A 293 19.35 -16.53 15.73
CA SER A 293 20.51 -15.64 15.78
C SER A 293 20.37 -14.53 14.75
N HIS A 294 20.89 -13.35 15.08
CA HIS A 294 20.91 -12.21 14.16
C HIS A 294 21.56 -12.61 12.83
N LEU A 295 20.85 -12.40 11.72
CA LEU A 295 21.40 -12.61 10.39
C LEU A 295 22.25 -11.41 9.98
N GLU A 296 23.43 -11.67 9.44
CA GLU A 296 24.27 -10.63 8.86
C GLU A 296 23.50 -9.87 7.76
N THR A 297 23.45 -8.55 7.89
CA THR A 297 22.78 -7.67 6.96
C THR A 297 23.80 -6.91 6.11
N ILE A 298 23.53 -6.79 4.82
CA ILE A 298 24.31 -5.93 3.94
C ILE A 298 23.73 -4.51 3.98
N ASN A 299 24.60 -3.53 4.25
CA ASN A 299 24.27 -2.13 4.13
C ASN A 299 24.54 -1.66 2.67
N GLU A 300 23.48 -1.30 1.96
CA GLU A 300 23.53 -0.69 0.63
C GLU A 300 23.37 0.84 0.74
N GLY A 301 23.76 1.56 -0.27
CA GLY A 301 23.59 3.01 -0.30
C GLY A 301 22.10 3.45 -0.22
N PRO A 302 21.84 4.71 0.18
CA PRO A 302 20.48 5.22 0.27
C PRO A 302 19.82 5.27 -1.10
N ARG A 303 18.54 4.94 -1.14
CA ARG A 303 17.72 5.09 -2.35
C ARG A 303 17.44 6.57 -2.61
N ARG A 304 17.32 6.94 -3.89
CA ARG A 304 16.92 8.31 -4.26
C ARG A 304 15.57 8.65 -3.63
N ALA A 305 15.43 9.89 -3.13
CA ALA A 305 14.22 10.41 -2.49
C ALA A 305 13.70 9.53 -1.33
N ASP A 306 14.60 8.82 -0.64
CA ASP A 306 14.16 8.04 0.52
C ASP A 306 13.91 8.96 1.72
N GLN A 307 12.84 8.65 2.46
CA GLN A 307 12.38 9.40 3.61
C GLN A 307 13.01 8.79 4.86
N LYS A 308 13.70 9.60 5.68
CA LYS A 308 14.25 9.15 6.97
C LYS A 308 13.14 8.83 7.97
N ILE A 309 12.12 9.68 8.02
CA ILE A 309 10.89 9.42 8.79
C ILE A 309 9.71 9.68 7.87
N TYR A 310 8.76 8.75 7.82
CA TYR A 310 7.42 9.01 7.36
C TYR A 310 6.42 8.34 8.28
N ILE A 311 5.54 9.15 8.85
CA ILE A 311 4.42 8.73 9.70
C ILE A 311 3.21 9.50 9.21
N SER A 312 2.11 8.81 8.94
CA SER A 312 0.84 9.42 8.54
C SER A 312 0.18 10.09 9.74
N ASP A 313 -0.16 11.36 9.63
CA ASP A 313 -1.21 11.93 10.48
C ASP A 313 -2.56 11.45 9.94
N ILE A 314 -3.19 10.57 10.67
CA ILE A 314 -4.46 9.92 10.29
C ILE A 314 -5.69 10.64 10.86
N SER A 315 -5.52 11.84 11.43
CA SER A 315 -6.61 12.56 12.11
C SER A 315 -7.80 12.83 11.21
N LYS A 316 -7.55 13.20 9.94
CA LYS A 316 -8.59 13.49 8.96
C LYS A 316 -9.44 12.26 8.65
N VAL A 317 -8.80 11.15 8.25
CA VAL A 317 -9.52 9.90 7.95
C VAL A 317 -10.21 9.32 9.16
N SER A 318 -9.59 9.44 10.34
CA SER A 318 -10.16 8.96 11.60
C SER A 318 -11.44 9.70 11.97
N SER A 319 -11.43 11.03 11.88
CA SER A 319 -12.60 11.83 12.21
C SER A 319 -13.74 11.64 11.22
N GLU A 320 -13.44 11.57 9.93
CA GLU A 320 -14.46 11.52 8.88
C GLU A 320 -15.15 10.16 8.78
N PHE A 321 -14.41 9.07 8.98
CA PHE A 321 -14.96 7.72 8.90
C PHE A 321 -15.16 7.04 10.25
N ASN A 322 -14.93 7.74 11.36
CA ASN A 322 -14.93 7.15 12.70
C ASN A 322 -14.13 5.82 12.71
N TRP A 323 -12.89 5.91 12.26
CA TRP A 323 -12.00 4.78 12.08
C TRP A 323 -10.60 5.08 12.66
N THR A 324 -10.03 4.10 13.31
CA THR A 324 -8.61 4.09 13.73
C THR A 324 -8.07 2.69 13.58
N PRO A 325 -6.77 2.51 13.34
CA PRO A 325 -6.13 1.20 13.41
C PRO A 325 -6.41 0.52 14.75
N LYS A 326 -6.68 -0.77 14.73
CA LYS A 326 -6.98 -1.58 15.93
C LYS A 326 -5.90 -2.63 16.18
N ILE A 327 -5.22 -3.06 15.13
CA ILE A 327 -4.21 -4.11 15.22
C ILE A 327 -2.86 -3.42 15.48
N SER A 328 -2.26 -3.74 16.63
CA SER A 328 -0.93 -3.28 16.95
C SER A 328 0.11 -3.89 16.01
N LEU A 329 1.29 -3.26 15.89
CA LEU A 329 2.37 -3.84 15.11
C LEU A 329 2.75 -5.23 15.62
N ASP A 330 2.72 -5.44 16.93
CA ASP A 330 3.03 -6.71 17.56
C ASP A 330 2.03 -7.82 17.20
N ASP A 331 0.74 -7.55 17.30
CA ASP A 331 -0.31 -8.51 16.92
C ASP A 331 -0.28 -8.80 15.40
N GLY A 332 -0.03 -7.76 14.60
CA GLY A 332 0.09 -7.92 13.16
C GLY A 332 1.33 -8.75 12.75
N LEU A 333 2.44 -8.63 13.46
CA LEU A 333 3.61 -9.48 13.25
C LEU A 333 3.32 -10.94 13.61
N GLU A 334 2.58 -11.20 14.70
CA GLU A 334 2.16 -12.56 15.06
C GLU A 334 1.29 -13.18 13.93
N SER A 335 0.37 -12.42 13.35
CA SER A 335 -0.44 -12.89 12.23
C SER A 335 0.40 -13.25 11.01
N VAL A 336 1.42 -12.44 10.69
CA VAL A 336 2.38 -12.72 9.62
C VAL A 336 3.19 -13.97 9.93
N LEU A 337 3.72 -14.12 11.15
CA LEU A 337 4.50 -15.28 11.56
C LEU A 337 3.65 -16.55 11.53
N SER A 338 2.41 -16.50 11.98
CA SER A 338 1.47 -17.63 11.88
C SER A 338 1.28 -18.04 10.42
N TRP A 339 1.02 -17.08 9.52
CA TRP A 339 0.84 -17.36 8.10
C TRP A 339 2.10 -17.94 7.43
N ILE A 340 3.28 -17.40 7.71
CA ILE A 340 4.51 -17.95 7.10
C ILE A 340 4.89 -19.32 7.65
N ASN A 341 4.35 -19.72 8.80
CA ASN A 341 4.53 -21.05 9.39
C ASN A 341 3.45 -22.06 8.99
N ASP A 342 2.47 -21.64 8.20
CA ASP A 342 1.45 -22.53 7.66
C ASP A 342 2.04 -23.39 6.53
N ASP A 343 2.13 -24.69 6.76
CA ASP A 343 2.69 -25.67 5.81
C ASP A 343 1.87 -25.80 4.52
N SER A 344 0.63 -25.33 4.49
CA SER A 344 -0.21 -25.30 3.29
C SER A 344 0.17 -24.23 2.28
N VAL A 345 0.99 -23.24 2.70
CA VAL A 345 1.41 -22.12 1.85
C VAL A 345 2.72 -22.47 1.14
N ASP A 346 2.71 -22.36 -0.19
CA ASP A 346 3.90 -22.59 -1.01
C ASP A 346 4.84 -21.37 -1.02
N PHE A 347 5.98 -21.50 -0.38
CA PHE A 347 7.06 -20.52 -0.38
C PHE A 347 8.29 -20.95 -1.20
N SER A 348 8.18 -21.98 -2.05
CA SER A 348 9.29 -22.52 -2.85
C SER A 348 9.97 -21.47 -3.77
N TRP A 349 9.23 -20.43 -4.14
CA TRP A 349 9.71 -19.33 -4.97
C TRP A 349 10.76 -18.42 -4.27
N ILE A 350 10.87 -18.44 -2.95
CA ILE A 350 11.83 -17.61 -2.19
C ILE A 350 13.28 -18.09 -2.42
N LYS A 351 13.46 -19.38 -2.64
CA LYS A 351 14.80 -20.00 -2.81
C LYS A 351 15.35 -19.86 -4.23
N GLN A 352 14.64 -19.21 -5.14
CA GLN A 352 15.03 -18.96 -6.55
C GLN A 352 15.41 -17.48 -6.74
#